data_6a981f4611f069c1ecef8eecdc429763
#
_entry.id   6a981f4611f069c1ecef8eecdc429763
#
_cell.length_a   1.000
_cell.length_b   1.000
_cell.length_c   1.000
_cell.angle_alpha   90.00
_cell.angle_beta   90.00
_cell.angle_gamma   90.00
#
_symmetry.space_group_name_H-M   'P 1'
#
loop_
_entity.id
_entity.type
_entity.pdbx_description
1 polymer ?
#
loop_
_entity_poly.entity_id
_entity_poly.type
_entity_poly.pdbx_seq_one_letter_code
_entity_poly.pdbx_strand_id
1 'polypeptide(L)'
;MYDIYQFLDDLFFATLLPINTIYFRMTKNNQLHTFHIPVMGLAYTIDSPIRVAKYGISSVVSIMDDELIEKMNAFYSEKFDLPYQEITKKIHDYRAERITSYLNLVDKIVKEKFENFKTELSESKSALENYIAMLPNKSEIKIGLQNLMEDGFAFKENIKNYLEKNLYPGDIDVNIMTKLDKDNFIKDEQLPIAFNDAHAALRGFVNSTVESSVVLSAGMNPRLYSYFESFSEFFPDLNNKLKKKITLKVSDFRSAMIQGNFLAKKGLWVSEYRIESGLNCGGHAFATEGILLGPILEEFKQKK
;
A
#
# COMPACT_ATOMS: atom_id res chain seq x y z
N MET A 1 15.07 -3.71 10.12
CA MET A 1 14.59 -3.53 8.73
C MET A 1 15.77 -2.95 7.98
N TYR A 2 16.43 -3.76 7.14
CA TYR A 2 17.57 -3.31 6.35
C TYR A 2 17.05 -2.54 5.14
N ASP A 3 17.77 -1.48 4.81
CA ASP A 3 17.41 -0.55 3.74
C ASP A 3 17.60 -1.25 2.38
N ILE A 4 16.54 -1.83 1.85
CA ILE A 4 16.52 -2.53 0.55
C ILE A 4 16.68 -1.51 -0.61
N TYR A 5 16.55 -0.23 -0.34
CA TYR A 5 16.58 0.82 -1.34
C TYR A 5 17.97 1.03 -1.96
N GLN A 6 19.03 0.80 -1.20
CA GLN A 6 20.39 0.86 -1.73
C GLN A 6 20.73 -0.28 -2.68
N PHE A 7 19.96 -1.38 -2.61
CA PHE A 7 20.11 -2.57 -3.46
C PHE A 7 19.69 -2.35 -4.92
N LEU A 8 18.71 -1.48 -5.15
CA LEU A 8 18.18 -1.24 -6.51
C LEU A 8 19.07 -0.27 -7.30
N ASP A 9 19.77 0.64 -6.65
CA ASP A 9 20.70 1.56 -7.32
C ASP A 9 21.88 0.82 -7.97
N ASP A 10 22.38 -0.24 -7.36
CA ASP A 10 23.53 -1.00 -7.88
C ASP A 10 23.16 -1.97 -9.03
N LEU A 11 21.90 -2.41 -9.10
CA LEU A 11 21.48 -3.37 -10.14
C LEU A 11 21.19 -2.72 -11.51
N PHE A 12 20.88 -1.43 -11.53
CA PHE A 12 20.56 -0.68 -12.76
C PHE A 12 21.77 -0.11 -13.49
N PHE A 13 22.94 -0.03 -12.84
CA PHE A 13 24.13 0.60 -13.41
C PHE A 13 24.92 -0.25 -14.42
N ALA A 14 24.56 -1.51 -14.62
CA ALA A 14 25.39 -2.42 -15.42
C ALA A 14 25.13 -2.44 -16.93
N THR A 15 24.09 -1.78 -17.47
CA THR A 15 23.71 -2.00 -18.88
C THR A 15 23.23 -0.80 -19.71
N LEU A 16 23.42 0.46 -19.35
CA LEU A 16 23.04 1.57 -20.24
C LEU A 16 24.10 2.69 -20.31
N LEU A 17 24.50 2.98 -21.55
CA LEU A 17 25.38 4.04 -22.01
C LEU A 17 24.99 5.46 -21.50
N PRO A 18 25.90 6.47 -21.55
CA PRO A 18 25.80 7.69 -20.78
C PRO A 18 24.76 8.65 -21.35
N ILE A 19 23.57 8.61 -20.79
CA ILE A 19 22.60 9.68 -20.95
C ILE A 19 22.38 10.25 -19.55
N ASN A 20 22.78 11.51 -19.37
CA ASN A 20 22.56 12.38 -18.22
C ASN A 20 22.07 11.68 -16.95
N THR A 21 22.93 11.62 -15.94
CA THR A 21 22.65 11.08 -14.61
C THR A 21 21.42 11.79 -14.02
N ILE A 22 20.25 11.20 -14.23
CA ILE A 22 19.04 11.62 -13.54
C ILE A 22 19.13 11.02 -12.14
N TYR A 23 19.55 11.81 -11.17
CA TYR A 23 19.43 11.45 -9.77
C TYR A 23 17.93 11.32 -9.44
N PHE A 24 17.41 10.10 -9.39
CA PHE A 24 16.15 9.80 -8.75
C PHE A 24 16.30 10.11 -7.26
N ARG A 25 15.94 11.32 -6.86
CA ARG A 25 15.77 11.63 -5.45
C ARG A 25 14.50 10.92 -5.00
N MET A 26 14.63 9.69 -4.47
CA MET A 26 13.53 8.99 -3.82
C MET A 26 12.94 9.95 -2.78
N THR A 27 11.67 10.27 -2.93
CA THR A 27 10.94 11.06 -1.93
C THR A 27 11.12 10.34 -0.60
N LYS A 28 11.61 11.09 0.40
CA LYS A 28 11.76 10.62 1.78
C LYS A 28 10.48 9.85 2.14
N ASN A 29 10.61 8.59 2.49
CA ASN A 29 9.47 7.78 2.86
C ASN A 29 8.88 8.39 4.13
N ASN A 30 7.75 9.07 4.05
CA ASN A 30 7.12 9.77 5.18
C ASN A 30 6.50 8.81 6.21
N GLN A 31 6.96 7.57 6.24
CA GLN A 31 6.47 6.58 7.20
C GLN A 31 6.94 6.94 8.61
N LEU A 32 5.98 7.21 9.48
CA LEU A 32 6.22 7.53 10.89
C LEU A 32 6.59 6.30 11.72
N HIS A 33 6.17 5.13 11.28
CA HIS A 33 6.41 3.85 11.94
C HIS A 33 7.28 2.93 11.09
N THR A 34 8.05 2.07 11.74
CA THR A 34 8.92 1.07 11.11
C THR A 34 8.18 -0.23 10.75
N PHE A 35 6.87 -0.25 10.84
CA PHE A 35 6.01 -1.39 10.53
C PHE A 35 4.76 -0.94 9.79
N HIS A 36 4.10 -1.86 9.15
CA HIS A 36 2.77 -1.71 8.56
C HIS A 36 1.87 -2.87 8.98
N ILE A 37 0.56 -2.71 8.85
CA ILE A 37 -0.41 -3.79 9.07
C ILE A 37 -0.56 -4.56 7.75
N PRO A 38 -0.08 -5.82 7.68
CA PRO A 38 -0.15 -6.62 6.45
C PRO A 38 -1.55 -7.19 6.22
N VAL A 39 -1.75 -7.81 5.06
CA VAL A 39 -2.92 -8.65 4.81
C VAL A 39 -2.89 -9.89 5.70
N MET A 40 -3.94 -10.09 6.46
CA MET A 40 -4.12 -11.27 7.34
C MET A 40 -5.18 -12.25 6.80
N GLY A 41 -5.72 -12.00 5.61
CA GLY A 41 -6.77 -12.78 4.96
C GLY A 41 -7.78 -11.89 4.25
N LEU A 42 -8.52 -12.43 3.28
CA LEU A 42 -9.42 -11.65 2.44
C LEU A 42 -10.53 -10.95 3.24
N ALA A 43 -11.04 -11.62 4.28
CA ALA A 43 -12.15 -11.10 5.08
C ALA A 43 -11.72 -10.25 6.28
N TYR A 44 -10.45 -10.30 6.70
CA TYR A 44 -10.00 -9.66 7.95
C TYR A 44 -9.24 -8.35 7.72
N THR A 45 -8.81 -8.07 6.51
CA THR A 45 -8.04 -6.88 6.15
C THR A 45 -8.80 -6.02 5.15
N ILE A 46 -10.05 -5.72 5.47
CA ILE A 46 -10.91 -4.94 4.59
C ILE A 46 -10.98 -3.46 5.03
N ASP A 47 -10.81 -3.18 6.32
CA ASP A 47 -11.04 -1.86 6.91
C ASP A 47 -9.88 -1.34 7.78
N SER A 48 -8.73 -2.01 7.75
CA SER A 48 -7.57 -1.65 8.58
C SER A 48 -7.18 -0.16 8.50
N PRO A 49 -7.13 0.50 7.32
CA PRO A 49 -6.79 1.92 7.24
C PRO A 49 -7.74 2.82 8.03
N ILE A 50 -9.05 2.53 8.04
CA ILE A 50 -10.04 3.30 8.81
C ILE A 50 -9.73 3.31 10.31
N ARG A 51 -9.06 2.26 10.78
CA ARG A 51 -8.71 2.07 12.21
C ARG A 51 -7.37 2.70 12.57
N VAL A 52 -6.34 2.55 11.72
CA VAL A 52 -4.95 2.82 12.10
C VAL A 52 -4.28 3.96 11.34
N ALA A 53 -4.76 4.34 10.16
CA ALA A 53 -4.06 5.32 9.32
C ALA A 53 -3.96 6.71 9.97
N LYS A 54 -4.92 7.10 10.80
CA LYS A 54 -4.85 8.38 11.54
C LYS A 54 -3.62 8.49 12.47
N TYR A 55 -3.04 7.38 12.87
CA TYR A 55 -1.83 7.34 13.72
C TYR A 55 -0.52 7.35 12.90
N GLY A 56 -0.60 7.48 11.57
CA GLY A 56 0.55 7.36 10.67
C GLY A 56 0.97 5.91 10.40
N ILE A 57 0.12 4.92 10.73
CA ILE A 57 0.39 3.50 10.52
C ILE A 57 -0.19 3.09 9.17
N SER A 58 0.70 2.72 8.24
CA SER A 58 0.31 2.18 6.92
C SER A 58 -0.31 0.79 7.05
N SER A 59 -1.30 0.49 6.24
CA SER A 59 -1.98 -0.81 6.27
C SER A 59 -2.52 -1.19 4.90
N VAL A 60 -2.85 -2.47 4.74
CA VAL A 60 -3.25 -3.04 3.45
C VAL A 60 -4.72 -3.43 3.48
N VAL A 61 -5.46 -3.10 2.43
CA VAL A 61 -6.85 -3.53 2.17
C VAL A 61 -6.83 -4.63 1.12
N SER A 62 -7.47 -5.77 1.40
CA SER A 62 -7.70 -6.80 0.39
C SER A 62 -8.87 -6.41 -0.51
N ILE A 63 -8.67 -6.38 -1.82
CA ILE A 63 -9.68 -5.92 -2.78
C ILE A 63 -10.19 -7.02 -3.71
N MET A 64 -10.02 -8.30 -3.33
CA MET A 64 -10.42 -9.43 -4.18
C MET A 64 -11.89 -9.84 -4.05
N ASP A 65 -12.53 -9.58 -2.91
CA ASP A 65 -13.94 -9.91 -2.64
C ASP A 65 -14.82 -8.68 -2.83
N ASP A 66 -15.30 -8.48 -4.06
CA ASP A 66 -16.12 -7.31 -4.41
C ASP A 66 -17.53 -7.35 -3.76
N GLU A 67 -18.05 -8.50 -3.41
CA GLU A 67 -19.33 -8.59 -2.69
C GLU A 67 -19.20 -8.16 -1.23
N LEU A 68 -18.10 -8.55 -0.58
CA LEU A 68 -17.80 -8.06 0.76
C LEU A 68 -17.52 -6.55 0.72
N ILE A 69 -16.75 -6.07 -0.26
CA ILE A 69 -16.45 -4.66 -0.47
C ILE A 69 -17.74 -3.83 -0.60
N GLU A 70 -18.71 -4.29 -1.38
CA GLU A 70 -19.98 -3.58 -1.53
C GLU A 70 -20.76 -3.49 -0.21
N LYS A 71 -20.81 -4.59 0.57
CA LYS A 71 -21.42 -4.58 1.90
C LYS A 71 -20.69 -3.64 2.87
N MET A 72 -19.39 -3.61 2.83
CA MET A 72 -18.58 -2.72 3.67
C MET A 72 -18.72 -1.26 3.24
N ASN A 73 -18.91 -0.99 1.95
CA ASN A 73 -19.23 0.34 1.43
C ASN A 73 -20.56 0.84 2.01
N ALA A 74 -21.62 0.04 1.94
CA ALA A 74 -22.91 0.38 2.57
C ALA A 74 -22.78 0.63 4.07
N PHE A 75 -22.13 -0.30 4.80
CA PHE A 75 -21.94 -0.22 6.25
C PHE A 75 -21.19 1.04 6.69
N TYR A 76 -20.08 1.34 6.04
CA TYR A 76 -19.28 2.52 6.41
C TYR A 76 -19.92 3.83 5.94
N SER A 77 -20.63 3.84 4.83
CA SER A 77 -21.40 5.01 4.40
C SER A 77 -22.47 5.36 5.43
N GLU A 78 -23.24 4.37 5.90
CA GLU A 78 -24.21 4.56 6.98
C GLU A 78 -23.55 5.04 8.28
N LYS A 79 -22.48 4.36 8.70
CA LYS A 79 -21.78 4.66 9.97
C LYS A 79 -21.20 6.07 10.04
N PHE A 80 -20.79 6.64 8.91
CA PHE A 80 -20.19 7.98 8.82
C PHE A 80 -21.11 9.02 8.19
N ASP A 81 -22.40 8.70 8.05
CA ASP A 81 -23.41 9.58 7.45
C ASP A 81 -22.99 10.12 6.06
N LEU A 82 -22.51 9.20 5.22
CA LEU A 82 -22.03 9.51 3.86
C LEU A 82 -22.99 8.94 2.81
N PRO A 83 -23.12 9.59 1.64
CA PRO A 83 -23.98 9.10 0.57
C PRO A 83 -23.56 7.70 0.11
N TYR A 84 -24.53 6.84 -0.09
CA TYR A 84 -24.35 5.50 -0.63
C TYR A 84 -25.31 5.22 -1.79
N GLN A 85 -24.80 4.60 -2.83
CA GLN A 85 -25.57 4.07 -3.94
C GLN A 85 -25.06 2.66 -4.25
N GLU A 86 -25.96 1.67 -4.17
CA GLU A 86 -25.62 0.28 -4.47
C GLU A 86 -25.14 0.11 -5.91
N ILE A 87 -24.01 -0.58 -6.06
CA ILE A 87 -23.45 -0.96 -7.36
C ILE A 87 -23.85 -2.41 -7.65
N THR A 88 -24.91 -2.57 -8.42
CA THR A 88 -25.49 -3.88 -8.76
C THR A 88 -24.70 -4.58 -9.88
N LYS A 89 -24.80 -5.92 -9.95
CA LYS A 89 -24.18 -6.73 -11.03
C LYS A 89 -24.72 -6.42 -12.44
N LYS A 90 -25.71 -5.54 -12.59
CA LYS A 90 -26.23 -5.07 -13.88
C LYS A 90 -25.35 -3.99 -14.51
N ILE A 91 -24.53 -3.33 -13.72
CA ILE A 91 -23.60 -2.29 -14.19
C ILE A 91 -22.44 -2.97 -14.89
N HIS A 92 -22.08 -2.44 -16.06
CA HIS A 92 -20.88 -2.90 -16.77
C HIS A 92 -19.65 -2.60 -15.92
N ASP A 93 -18.76 -3.58 -15.75
CA ASP A 93 -17.56 -3.49 -14.87
C ASP A 93 -17.87 -3.22 -13.38
N TYR A 94 -19.03 -3.68 -12.89
CA TYR A 94 -19.49 -3.48 -11.52
C TYR A 94 -18.44 -3.81 -10.45
N ARG A 95 -17.56 -4.80 -10.70
CA ARG A 95 -16.51 -5.19 -9.76
C ARG A 95 -15.47 -4.09 -9.58
N ALA A 96 -14.97 -3.52 -10.66
CA ALA A 96 -14.04 -2.39 -10.60
C ALA A 96 -14.69 -1.16 -9.96
N GLU A 97 -15.97 -0.89 -10.29
CA GLU A 97 -16.71 0.25 -9.72
C GLU A 97 -16.94 0.11 -8.21
N ARG A 98 -17.29 -1.09 -7.72
CA ARG A 98 -17.41 -1.37 -6.28
C ARG A 98 -16.10 -1.08 -5.54
N ILE A 99 -15.00 -1.57 -6.09
CA ILE A 99 -13.67 -1.37 -5.52
C ILE A 99 -13.28 0.11 -5.54
N THR A 100 -13.50 0.81 -6.65
CA THR A 100 -13.26 2.25 -6.76
C THR A 100 -14.06 3.03 -5.72
N SER A 101 -15.36 2.78 -5.64
CA SER A 101 -16.25 3.45 -4.70
C SER A 101 -15.82 3.23 -3.25
N TYR A 102 -15.53 1.99 -2.88
CA TYR A 102 -15.08 1.66 -1.54
C TYR A 102 -13.74 2.29 -1.17
N LEU A 103 -12.75 2.24 -2.07
CA LEU A 103 -11.45 2.85 -1.81
C LEU A 103 -11.55 4.37 -1.68
N ASN A 104 -12.41 5.02 -2.46
CA ASN A 104 -12.70 6.45 -2.33
C ASN A 104 -13.37 6.78 -0.98
N LEU A 105 -14.28 5.93 -0.52
CA LEU A 105 -14.91 6.06 0.79
C LEU A 105 -13.87 5.92 1.92
N VAL A 106 -13.02 4.90 1.85
CA VAL A 106 -11.94 4.67 2.84
C VAL A 106 -10.98 5.86 2.89
N ASP A 107 -10.55 6.35 1.73
CA ASP A 107 -9.67 7.52 1.61
C ASP A 107 -10.29 8.77 2.27
N LYS A 108 -11.58 9.03 1.98
CA LYS A 108 -12.32 10.14 2.58
C LYS A 108 -12.39 10.02 4.10
N ILE A 109 -12.80 8.85 4.61
CA ILE A 109 -12.92 8.61 6.06
C ILE A 109 -11.56 8.75 6.76
N VAL A 110 -10.49 8.22 6.14
CA VAL A 110 -9.13 8.33 6.69
C VAL A 110 -8.70 9.78 6.79
N LYS A 111 -8.90 10.58 5.74
CA LYS A 111 -8.57 12.02 5.74
C LYS A 111 -9.33 12.77 6.83
N GLU A 112 -10.63 12.55 6.94
CA GLU A 112 -11.47 13.18 7.97
C GLU A 112 -11.04 12.80 9.39
N LYS A 113 -10.81 11.52 9.64
CA LYS A 113 -10.32 11.04 10.95
C LYS A 113 -8.92 11.55 11.27
N PHE A 114 -8.09 11.74 10.27
CA PHE A 114 -6.74 12.26 10.44
C PHE A 114 -6.77 13.74 10.84
N GLU A 115 -7.59 14.58 10.19
CA GLU A 115 -7.74 15.98 10.54
C GLU A 115 -8.31 16.15 11.97
N ASN A 116 -9.33 15.36 12.32
CA ASN A 116 -9.88 15.34 13.67
C ASN A 116 -8.83 14.91 14.70
N PHE A 117 -7.98 13.94 14.36
CA PHE A 117 -6.91 13.48 15.25
C PHE A 117 -5.83 14.55 15.46
N LYS A 118 -5.41 15.29 14.43
CA LYS A 118 -4.49 16.42 14.60
C LYS A 118 -5.07 17.49 15.53
N THR A 119 -6.35 17.78 15.40
CA THR A 119 -7.06 18.71 16.29
C THR A 119 -7.04 18.21 17.72
N GLU A 120 -7.40 16.94 17.97
CA GLU A 120 -7.37 16.29 19.27
C GLU A 120 -5.98 16.38 19.92
N LEU A 121 -4.91 16.07 19.16
CA LEU A 121 -3.54 16.15 19.67
C LEU A 121 -3.11 17.57 20.04
N SER A 122 -3.60 18.60 19.33
CA SER A 122 -3.28 20.00 19.64
C SER A 122 -4.07 20.56 20.83
N GLU A 123 -5.22 19.96 21.18
CA GLU A 123 -6.13 20.43 22.22
C GLU A 123 -5.99 19.66 23.53
N SER A 124 -5.56 18.39 23.47
CA SER A 124 -5.46 17.52 24.64
C SER A 124 -4.02 17.07 24.90
N LYS A 125 -3.45 17.56 26.01
CA LYS A 125 -2.10 17.14 26.45
C LYS A 125 -2.02 15.62 26.67
N SER A 126 -3.05 15.02 27.29
CA SER A 126 -3.10 13.58 27.53
C SER A 126 -3.17 12.78 26.22
N ALA A 127 -3.93 13.24 25.22
CA ALA A 127 -3.96 12.59 23.90
C ALA A 127 -2.59 12.66 23.23
N LEU A 128 -1.91 13.80 23.31
CA LEU A 128 -0.57 13.98 22.76
C LEU A 128 0.46 13.09 23.45
N GLU A 129 0.46 13.00 24.79
CA GLU A 129 1.34 12.12 25.58
C GLU A 129 1.16 10.65 25.18
N ASN A 130 -0.09 10.19 25.05
CA ASN A 130 -0.41 8.84 24.60
C ASN A 130 0.10 8.58 23.19
N TYR A 131 -0.06 9.54 22.28
CA TYR A 131 0.46 9.40 20.93
C TYR A 131 1.99 9.35 20.87
N ILE A 132 2.67 10.23 21.60
CA ILE A 132 4.14 10.23 21.71
C ILE A 132 4.65 8.87 22.21
N ALA A 133 3.94 8.23 23.14
CA ALA A 133 4.30 6.91 23.65
C ALA A 133 4.26 5.83 22.57
N MET A 134 3.37 5.96 21.57
CA MET A 134 3.25 5.03 20.44
C MET A 134 4.35 5.20 19.38
N LEU A 135 4.98 6.36 19.31
CA LEU A 135 5.98 6.65 18.29
C LEU A 135 7.31 5.93 18.57
N PRO A 136 8.06 5.54 17.52
CA PRO A 136 9.39 4.94 17.66
C PRO A 136 10.35 5.86 18.44
N ASN A 137 11.11 5.31 19.38
CA ASN A 137 11.92 6.08 20.32
C ASN A 137 12.93 7.04 19.68
N LYS A 138 13.42 6.74 18.47
CA LYS A 138 14.42 7.55 17.76
C LYS A 138 13.80 8.34 16.59
N SER A 139 12.47 8.39 16.46
CA SER A 139 11.85 9.14 15.38
C SER A 139 11.97 10.65 15.62
N GLU A 140 12.26 11.39 14.55
CA GLU A 140 12.37 12.86 14.59
C GLU A 140 11.09 13.51 15.10
N ILE A 141 9.92 12.96 14.72
CA ILE A 141 8.63 13.47 15.18
C ILE A 141 8.44 13.32 16.69
N LYS A 142 8.84 12.18 17.28
CA LYS A 142 8.76 11.97 18.73
C LYS A 142 9.60 12.97 19.48
N ILE A 143 10.86 13.15 19.08
CA ILE A 143 11.80 14.08 19.69
C ILE A 143 11.27 15.51 19.57
N GLY A 144 10.78 15.91 18.39
CA GLY A 144 10.25 17.25 18.17
C GLY A 144 9.01 17.54 19.03
N LEU A 145 8.08 16.58 19.15
CA LEU A 145 6.89 16.74 20.00
C LEU A 145 7.25 16.79 21.49
N GLN A 146 8.23 16.00 21.96
CA GLN A 146 8.71 16.04 23.35
C GLN A 146 9.30 17.40 23.69
N ASN A 147 10.15 17.95 22.83
CA ASN A 147 10.75 19.28 23.04
C ASN A 147 9.67 20.38 23.11
N LEU A 148 8.67 20.34 22.23
CA LEU A 148 7.57 21.31 22.24
C LEU A 148 6.69 21.22 23.51
N MET A 149 6.63 20.05 24.15
CA MET A 149 5.90 19.87 25.41
C MET A 149 6.63 20.51 26.61
N GLU A 150 7.95 20.60 26.55
CA GLU A 150 8.77 21.20 27.60
C GLU A 150 8.74 22.73 27.56
N ASP A 151 8.58 23.35 26.39
CA ASP A 151 8.66 24.80 26.19
C ASP A 151 7.49 25.63 26.75
N GLY A 152 6.40 25.02 27.23
CA GLY A 152 5.32 25.59 28.05
C GLY A 152 4.56 26.81 27.54
N PHE A 153 5.09 27.63 26.64
CA PHE A 153 4.50 28.85 26.11
C PHE A 153 3.93 28.62 24.70
N ALA A 154 2.69 29.01 24.45
CA ALA A 154 1.97 28.83 23.16
C ALA A 154 1.85 27.36 22.71
N PHE A 155 1.68 26.43 23.64
CA PHE A 155 1.60 24.98 23.40
C PHE A 155 0.69 24.59 22.23
N LYS A 156 -0.56 25.08 22.21
CA LYS A 156 -1.56 24.67 21.20
C LYS A 156 -1.14 25.03 19.79
N GLU A 157 -0.71 26.26 19.56
CA GLU A 157 -0.36 26.75 18.22
C GLU A 157 0.95 26.14 17.71
N ASN A 158 1.96 25.99 18.57
CA ASN A 158 3.22 25.38 18.21
C ASN A 158 3.05 23.90 17.86
N ILE A 159 2.26 23.14 18.65
CA ILE A 159 1.93 21.75 18.36
C ILE A 159 1.16 21.64 17.04
N LYS A 160 0.13 22.46 16.83
CA LYS A 160 -0.64 22.45 15.59
C LYS A 160 0.25 22.66 14.38
N ASN A 161 1.06 23.70 14.36
CA ASN A 161 1.97 24.01 13.27
C ASN A 161 3.01 22.91 13.02
N TYR A 162 3.48 22.25 14.08
CA TYR A 162 4.40 21.13 13.98
C TYR A 162 3.72 19.89 13.38
N LEU A 163 2.52 19.56 13.84
CA LEU A 163 1.74 18.42 13.32
C LEU A 163 1.40 18.60 11.84
N GLU A 164 1.01 19.80 11.41
CA GLU A 164 0.71 20.09 10.00
C GLU A 164 1.91 19.83 9.06
N LYS A 165 3.12 20.03 9.55
CA LYS A 165 4.35 19.87 8.75
C LYS A 165 4.93 18.46 8.80
N ASN A 166 4.72 17.74 9.88
CA ASN A 166 5.48 16.52 10.18
C ASN A 166 4.62 15.28 10.39
N LEU A 167 3.30 15.43 10.55
CA LEU A 167 2.39 14.30 10.70
C LEU A 167 1.69 14.01 9.38
N TYR A 168 1.70 12.74 8.99
CA TYR A 168 1.05 12.23 7.78
C TYR A 168 0.23 11.00 8.12
N PRO A 169 -0.92 10.78 7.46
CA PRO A 169 -1.67 9.55 7.63
C PRO A 169 -0.88 8.37 7.09
N GLY A 170 -1.12 7.20 7.62
CA GLY A 170 -0.57 5.96 7.08
C GLY A 170 -1.14 5.65 5.69
N ASP A 171 -0.32 5.04 4.85
CA ASP A 171 -0.71 4.66 3.50
C ASP A 171 -1.86 3.63 3.49
N ILE A 172 -2.73 3.77 2.51
CA ILE A 172 -3.82 2.83 2.21
C ILE A 172 -3.36 1.93 1.07
N ASP A 173 -2.52 0.94 1.36
CA ASP A 173 -2.10 -0.01 0.33
C ASP A 173 -3.24 -0.98 0.00
N VAL A 174 -3.24 -1.53 -1.21
CA VAL A 174 -4.21 -2.53 -1.62
C VAL A 174 -3.54 -3.85 -1.97
N ASN A 175 -4.15 -4.98 -1.62
CA ASN A 175 -3.63 -6.30 -1.96
C ASN A 175 -4.45 -6.94 -3.07
N ILE A 176 -3.76 -7.39 -4.10
CA ILE A 176 -4.30 -8.26 -5.14
C ILE A 176 -3.62 -9.62 -5.02
N MET A 177 -4.42 -10.64 -4.73
CA MET A 177 -3.96 -12.03 -4.75
C MET A 177 -3.94 -12.52 -6.20
N THR A 178 -2.76 -12.52 -6.81
CA THR A 178 -2.56 -12.70 -8.25
C THR A 178 -3.04 -14.06 -8.81
N LYS A 179 -3.14 -15.07 -7.94
CA LYS A 179 -3.65 -16.39 -8.30
C LYS A 179 -5.18 -16.48 -8.35
N LEU A 180 -5.89 -15.49 -7.78
CA LEU A 180 -7.35 -15.43 -7.78
C LEU A 180 -7.87 -14.59 -8.96
N ASP A 181 -7.37 -14.88 -10.15
CA ASP A 181 -7.76 -14.19 -11.38
C ASP A 181 -8.75 -15.05 -12.16
N LYS A 182 -9.96 -15.14 -11.62
CA LYS A 182 -11.03 -15.97 -12.17
C LYS A 182 -11.60 -15.33 -13.42
N ASP A 183 -11.85 -16.16 -14.46
CA ASP A 183 -12.60 -15.76 -15.64
C ASP A 183 -14.07 -15.49 -15.27
N ASN A 184 -14.66 -14.47 -15.89
CA ASN A 184 -16.05 -14.08 -15.69
C ASN A 184 -16.86 -14.29 -16.95
N PHE A 185 -18.16 -14.53 -16.78
CA PHE A 185 -19.10 -14.87 -17.84
C PHE A 185 -20.37 -14.02 -17.74
N ILE A 186 -20.96 -13.70 -18.89
CA ILE A 186 -22.33 -13.24 -18.99
C ILE A 186 -23.13 -14.37 -19.66
N LYS A 187 -24.02 -15.00 -18.90
CA LYS A 187 -24.64 -16.30 -19.29
C LYS A 187 -23.53 -17.31 -19.57
N ASP A 188 -23.48 -17.85 -20.82
CA ASP A 188 -22.49 -18.85 -21.23
C ASP A 188 -21.32 -18.23 -22.03
N GLU A 189 -21.29 -16.90 -22.21
CA GLU A 189 -20.25 -16.21 -22.95
C GLU A 189 -19.17 -15.70 -22.00
N GLN A 190 -17.92 -16.14 -22.22
CA GLN A 190 -16.77 -15.68 -21.46
C GLN A 190 -16.45 -14.21 -21.79
N LEU A 191 -16.29 -13.40 -20.77
CA LEU A 191 -15.87 -12.02 -20.92
C LEU A 191 -14.38 -11.92 -21.28
N PRO A 192 -13.95 -10.82 -21.91
CA PRO A 192 -12.55 -10.52 -22.10
C PRO A 192 -11.77 -10.56 -20.78
N ILE A 193 -10.50 -10.94 -20.85
CA ILE A 193 -9.60 -11.08 -19.68
C ILE A 193 -9.55 -9.83 -18.80
N ALA A 194 -9.78 -8.65 -19.34
CA ALA A 194 -9.87 -7.41 -18.60
C ALA A 194 -10.95 -7.43 -17.51
N PHE A 195 -11.95 -8.31 -17.61
CA PHE A 195 -13.01 -8.48 -16.60
C PHE A 195 -12.75 -9.62 -15.61
N ASN A 196 -11.60 -10.26 -15.69
CA ASN A 196 -11.16 -11.22 -14.68
C ASN A 196 -11.03 -10.53 -13.32
N ASP A 197 -11.14 -11.29 -12.23
CA ASP A 197 -11.22 -10.74 -10.88
C ASP A 197 -10.04 -9.84 -10.52
N ALA A 198 -8.80 -10.29 -10.76
CA ALA A 198 -7.61 -9.50 -10.44
C ALA A 198 -7.43 -8.30 -11.39
N HIS A 199 -7.81 -8.43 -12.66
CA HIS A 199 -7.78 -7.33 -13.62
C HIS A 199 -8.80 -6.23 -13.27
N ALA A 200 -10.02 -6.62 -12.89
CA ALA A 200 -11.05 -5.69 -12.40
C ALA A 200 -10.61 -5.02 -11.10
N ALA A 201 -9.99 -5.78 -10.18
CA ALA A 201 -9.45 -5.22 -8.94
C ALA A 201 -8.36 -4.16 -9.21
N LEU A 202 -7.46 -4.43 -10.15
CA LEU A 202 -6.43 -3.47 -10.55
C LEU A 202 -7.05 -2.18 -11.10
N ARG A 203 -8.04 -2.29 -12.02
CA ARG A 203 -8.77 -1.10 -12.53
C ARG A 203 -9.44 -0.33 -11.42
N GLY A 204 -10.12 -1.03 -10.50
CA GLY A 204 -10.77 -0.39 -9.36
C GLY A 204 -9.80 0.41 -8.50
N PHE A 205 -8.61 -0.11 -8.26
CA PHE A 205 -7.54 0.62 -7.56
C PHE A 205 -7.05 1.81 -8.37
N VAL A 206 -6.77 1.62 -9.66
CA VAL A 206 -6.27 2.72 -10.53
C VAL A 206 -7.25 3.88 -10.58
N ASN A 207 -8.54 3.59 -10.74
CA ASN A 207 -9.60 4.61 -10.82
C ASN A 207 -9.89 5.30 -9.47
N SER A 208 -9.40 4.76 -8.35
CA SER A 208 -9.62 5.35 -7.03
C SER A 208 -8.75 6.57 -6.76
N THR A 209 -9.17 7.39 -5.78
CA THR A 209 -8.40 8.55 -5.29
C THR A 209 -7.18 8.17 -4.46
N VAL A 210 -7.05 6.91 -4.05
CA VAL A 210 -5.96 6.44 -3.21
C VAL A 210 -4.63 6.48 -3.95
N GLU A 211 -3.66 7.25 -3.48
CA GLU A 211 -2.30 7.35 -4.02
C GLU A 211 -1.33 6.52 -3.16
N SER A 212 -1.24 5.22 -3.43
CA SER A 212 -0.43 4.28 -2.65
C SER A 212 0.07 3.11 -3.50
N SER A 213 0.39 1.99 -2.85
CA SER A 213 0.92 0.80 -3.51
C SER A 213 -0.13 -0.29 -3.71
N VAL A 214 -0.07 -0.96 -4.87
CA VAL A 214 -0.67 -2.27 -5.04
C VAL A 214 0.33 -3.34 -4.61
N VAL A 215 -0.04 -4.16 -3.65
CA VAL A 215 0.73 -5.28 -3.15
C VAL A 215 0.30 -6.53 -3.88
N LEU A 216 1.19 -7.08 -4.71
CA LEU A 216 0.96 -8.31 -5.46
C LEU A 216 1.43 -9.51 -4.64
N SER A 217 0.53 -10.43 -4.35
CA SER A 217 0.79 -11.56 -3.47
C SER A 217 0.47 -12.90 -4.13
N ALA A 218 1.05 -13.97 -3.58
CA ALA A 218 0.87 -15.37 -3.96
C ALA A 218 1.35 -15.72 -5.39
N GLY A 219 2.46 -15.12 -5.83
CA GLY A 219 3.18 -15.52 -7.04
C GLY A 219 2.89 -14.65 -8.26
N MET A 220 3.51 -15.00 -9.36
CA MET A 220 3.46 -14.22 -10.60
C MET A 220 2.22 -14.57 -11.44
N ASN A 221 1.52 -13.55 -11.94
CA ASN A 221 0.53 -13.65 -12.99
C ASN A 221 0.98 -12.80 -14.18
N PRO A 222 1.58 -13.39 -15.24
CA PRO A 222 2.12 -12.63 -16.37
C PRO A 222 1.07 -11.80 -17.12
N ARG A 223 -0.20 -12.26 -17.17
CA ARG A 223 -1.29 -11.53 -17.84
C ARG A 223 -1.63 -10.26 -17.07
N LEU A 224 -1.83 -10.38 -15.76
CA LEU A 224 -2.07 -9.25 -14.88
C LEU A 224 -0.87 -8.28 -14.89
N TYR A 225 0.36 -8.79 -14.82
CA TYR A 225 1.56 -7.95 -14.86
C TYR A 225 1.71 -7.19 -16.18
N SER A 226 1.30 -7.78 -17.29
CA SER A 226 1.26 -7.07 -18.58
C SER A 226 0.17 -6.01 -18.62
N TYR A 227 -0.92 -6.20 -17.89
CA TYR A 227 -2.04 -5.27 -17.87
C TYR A 227 -1.69 -3.93 -17.19
N PHE A 228 -0.70 -3.89 -16.31
CA PHE A 228 -0.21 -2.64 -15.71
C PHE A 228 0.26 -1.60 -16.75
N GLU A 229 0.76 -2.05 -17.92
CA GLU A 229 1.20 -1.15 -18.98
C GLU A 229 0.07 -0.26 -19.54
N SER A 230 -1.17 -0.66 -19.33
CA SER A 230 -2.35 0.09 -19.77
C SER A 230 -2.66 1.33 -18.91
N PHE A 231 -1.93 1.54 -17.81
CA PHE A 231 -2.25 2.58 -16.83
C PHE A 231 -1.08 3.53 -16.63
N SER A 232 -1.27 4.79 -17.02
CA SER A 232 -0.26 5.86 -16.88
C SER A 232 0.13 6.13 -15.42
N GLU A 233 -0.73 5.79 -14.47
CA GLU A 233 -0.55 6.01 -13.05
C GLU A 233 0.62 5.25 -12.43
N PHE A 234 1.10 4.20 -13.10
CA PHE A 234 2.28 3.42 -12.70
C PHE A 234 3.58 3.91 -13.33
N PHE A 235 3.51 4.95 -14.15
CA PHE A 235 4.68 5.57 -14.76
C PHE A 235 4.96 6.94 -14.14
N PRO A 236 6.23 7.40 -14.10
CA PRO A 236 6.56 8.70 -13.56
C PRO A 236 5.87 9.84 -14.31
N ASP A 237 5.34 10.80 -13.57
CA ASP A 237 4.86 12.07 -14.12
C ASP A 237 6.03 13.00 -14.50
N LEU A 238 5.71 14.22 -14.95
CA LEU A 238 6.71 15.24 -15.32
C LEU A 238 7.63 15.65 -14.15
N ASN A 239 7.24 15.36 -12.91
CA ASN A 239 7.99 15.62 -11.69
C ASN A 239 8.70 14.35 -11.17
N ASN A 240 8.74 13.29 -11.97
CA ASN A 240 9.26 11.98 -11.58
C ASN A 240 8.52 11.34 -10.38
N LYS A 241 7.25 11.68 -10.16
CA LYS A 241 6.42 11.10 -9.10
C LYS A 241 5.54 9.99 -9.66
N LEU A 242 5.51 8.85 -8.97
CA LEU A 242 4.57 7.76 -9.24
C LEU A 242 3.28 8.00 -8.44
N LYS A 243 2.15 8.09 -9.14
CA LYS A 243 0.84 8.22 -8.50
C LYS A 243 0.40 6.90 -7.84
N LYS A 244 0.66 5.79 -8.51
CA LYS A 244 0.43 4.43 -8.01
C LYS A 244 1.76 3.68 -8.04
N LYS A 245 2.01 2.86 -7.02
CA LYS A 245 3.26 2.12 -6.85
C LYS A 245 3.02 0.62 -6.89
N ILE A 246 4.06 -0.14 -7.23
CA ILE A 246 4.01 -1.61 -7.24
C ILE A 246 4.89 -2.13 -6.10
N THR A 247 4.30 -2.97 -5.26
CA THR A 247 4.99 -3.72 -4.20
C THR A 247 4.86 -5.21 -4.48
N LEU A 248 5.98 -5.93 -4.50
CA LEU A 248 6.00 -7.38 -4.66
C LEU A 248 6.18 -8.08 -3.32
N LYS A 249 5.30 -9.02 -2.98
CA LYS A 249 5.49 -9.95 -1.87
C LYS A 249 6.19 -11.20 -2.38
N VAL A 250 7.34 -11.51 -1.80
CA VAL A 250 8.21 -12.59 -2.26
C VAL A 250 8.72 -13.41 -1.08
N SER A 251 8.94 -14.71 -1.30
CA SER A 251 9.48 -15.64 -0.30
C SER A 251 10.91 -16.08 -0.58
N ASP A 252 11.48 -15.67 -1.72
CA ASP A 252 12.84 -16.00 -2.14
C ASP A 252 13.39 -14.98 -3.14
N PHE A 253 14.72 -14.89 -3.22
CA PHE A 253 15.42 -13.95 -4.10
C PHE A 253 15.17 -14.23 -5.59
N ARG A 254 15.11 -15.50 -5.99
CA ARG A 254 14.86 -15.87 -7.38
C ARG A 254 13.49 -15.38 -7.85
N SER A 255 12.47 -15.53 -7.02
CA SER A 255 11.13 -15.01 -7.29
C SER A 255 11.12 -13.49 -7.43
N ALA A 256 11.81 -12.77 -6.54
CA ALA A 256 11.95 -11.32 -6.61
C ALA A 256 12.60 -10.89 -7.93
N MET A 257 13.73 -11.51 -8.30
CA MET A 257 14.45 -11.19 -9.52
C MET A 257 13.63 -11.46 -10.78
N ILE A 258 12.94 -12.61 -10.87
CA ILE A 258 12.13 -12.96 -12.05
C ILE A 258 10.98 -11.97 -12.23
N GLN A 259 10.24 -11.68 -11.17
CA GLN A 259 9.09 -10.78 -11.20
C GLN A 259 9.52 -9.33 -11.45
N GLY A 260 10.57 -8.87 -10.78
CA GLY A 260 11.12 -7.54 -10.98
C GLY A 260 11.62 -7.32 -12.41
N ASN A 261 12.39 -8.27 -12.96
CA ASN A 261 12.86 -8.20 -14.34
C ASN A 261 11.72 -8.20 -15.36
N PHE A 262 10.64 -8.96 -15.09
CA PHE A 262 9.47 -8.95 -15.97
C PHE A 262 8.81 -7.58 -16.02
N LEU A 263 8.61 -6.94 -14.88
CA LEU A 263 8.03 -5.59 -14.79
C LEU A 263 8.98 -4.53 -15.36
N ALA A 264 10.27 -4.61 -15.05
CA ALA A 264 11.27 -3.67 -15.56
C ALA A 264 11.36 -3.66 -17.09
N LYS A 265 11.27 -4.82 -17.75
CA LYS A 265 11.21 -4.93 -19.23
C LYS A 265 10.01 -4.20 -19.83
N LYS A 266 8.99 -3.89 -19.05
CA LYS A 266 7.79 -3.15 -19.43
C LYS A 266 7.85 -1.67 -19.01
N GLY A 267 8.99 -1.22 -18.48
CA GLY A 267 9.16 0.15 -17.99
C GLY A 267 8.45 0.41 -16.65
N LEU A 268 7.99 -0.64 -15.97
CA LEU A 268 7.29 -0.55 -14.70
C LEU A 268 8.29 -0.64 -13.54
N TRP A 269 8.15 0.26 -12.56
CA TRP A 269 9.01 0.36 -11.41
C TRP A 269 8.45 -0.42 -10.22
N VAL A 270 9.22 -1.35 -9.66
CA VAL A 270 8.90 -2.00 -8.38
C VAL A 270 9.44 -1.12 -7.25
N SER A 271 8.53 -0.50 -6.52
CA SER A 271 8.88 0.46 -5.46
C SER A 271 9.30 -0.23 -4.16
N GLU A 272 8.86 -1.47 -3.94
CA GLU A 272 9.13 -2.20 -2.69
C GLU A 272 9.08 -3.72 -2.90
N TYR A 273 10.00 -4.43 -2.24
CA TYR A 273 9.93 -5.88 -2.08
C TYR A 273 9.64 -6.20 -0.61
N ARG A 274 8.48 -6.82 -0.34
CA ARG A 274 8.13 -7.34 1.00
C ARG A 274 8.52 -8.80 1.07
N ILE A 275 9.55 -9.08 1.86
CA ILE A 275 10.10 -10.43 2.00
C ILE A 275 9.37 -11.13 3.14
N GLU A 276 8.75 -12.28 2.84
CA GLU A 276 8.02 -13.08 3.80
C GLU A 276 8.62 -14.50 3.87
N SER A 277 8.40 -15.18 5.00
CA SER A 277 8.68 -16.62 5.05
C SER A 277 7.67 -17.38 4.17
N GLY A 278 8.07 -18.54 3.65
CA GLY A 278 7.17 -19.40 2.88
C GLY A 278 5.89 -19.80 3.63
N LEU A 279 5.93 -19.80 4.96
CA LEU A 279 4.78 -20.03 5.84
C LEU A 279 3.70 -18.94 5.71
N ASN A 280 4.12 -17.68 5.59
CA ASN A 280 3.20 -16.53 5.52
C ASN A 280 2.62 -16.30 4.13
N CYS A 281 3.25 -16.86 3.09
CA CYS A 281 2.78 -16.70 1.71
C CYS A 281 1.61 -17.64 1.34
N GLY A 282 1.02 -18.36 2.30
CA GLY A 282 -0.04 -19.33 2.04
C GLY A 282 0.42 -20.56 1.25
N GLY A 283 1.73 -20.78 1.17
CA GLY A 283 2.34 -21.99 0.62
C GLY A 283 2.34 -23.12 1.62
N HIS A 284 2.47 -24.36 1.14
CA HIS A 284 2.74 -25.50 2.02
C HIS A 284 4.14 -25.32 2.63
N ALA A 285 4.21 -25.35 3.96
CA ALA A 285 5.47 -25.35 4.68
C ALA A 285 6.08 -26.75 4.60
N PHE A 286 6.96 -26.95 3.65
CA PHE A 286 7.88 -28.09 3.72
C PHE A 286 9.07 -27.68 4.59
N ALA A 287 9.52 -28.57 5.47
CA ALA A 287 10.70 -28.39 6.29
C ALA A 287 11.98 -28.52 5.42
N THR A 288 12.19 -27.55 4.53
CA THR A 288 13.38 -27.45 3.69
C THR A 288 14.18 -26.20 4.04
N GLU A 289 15.45 -26.16 3.72
CA GLU A 289 16.29 -24.97 3.85
C GLU A 289 15.65 -23.77 3.10
N GLY A 290 15.64 -22.60 3.71
CA GLY A 290 15.09 -21.37 3.10
C GLY A 290 13.64 -21.06 3.40
N ILE A 291 12.90 -21.90 4.14
CA ILE A 291 11.51 -21.62 4.53
C ILE A 291 11.44 -20.56 5.64
N LEU A 292 12.41 -20.53 6.54
CA LEU A 292 12.48 -19.57 7.63
C LEU A 292 12.98 -18.22 7.12
N LEU A 293 12.43 -17.15 7.68
CA LEU A 293 12.74 -15.77 7.25
C LEU A 293 14.23 -15.44 7.38
N GLY A 294 14.92 -15.92 8.42
CA GLY A 294 16.35 -15.67 8.61
C GLY A 294 17.22 -16.08 7.43
N PRO A 295 17.21 -17.35 7.00
CA PRO A 295 17.94 -17.80 5.81
C PRO A 295 17.56 -17.04 4.53
N ILE A 296 16.28 -16.71 4.34
CA ILE A 296 15.82 -15.96 3.18
C ILE A 296 16.45 -14.56 3.17
N LEU A 297 16.41 -13.86 4.29
CA LEU A 297 17.01 -12.52 4.42
C LEU A 297 18.53 -12.54 4.20
N GLU A 298 19.21 -13.59 4.67
CA GLU A 298 20.64 -13.75 4.44
C GLU A 298 20.96 -13.98 2.95
N GLU A 299 20.13 -14.75 2.23
CA GLU A 299 20.26 -14.91 0.78
C GLU A 299 20.12 -13.55 0.04
N PHE A 300 19.12 -12.75 0.39
CA PHE A 300 18.95 -11.41 -0.18
C PHE A 300 20.16 -10.52 0.10
N LYS A 301 20.70 -10.57 1.30
CA LYS A 301 21.89 -9.81 1.70
C LYS A 301 23.14 -10.20 0.93
N GLN A 302 23.35 -11.50 0.68
CA GLN A 302 24.52 -12.01 -0.04
C GLN A 302 24.47 -11.72 -1.54
N LYS A 303 23.28 -11.64 -2.12
CA LYS A 303 23.08 -11.42 -3.56
C LYS A 303 22.79 -9.94 -3.91
N LYS A 304 22.95 -9.04 -2.94
CA LYS A 304 22.80 -7.59 -3.06
C LYS A 304 23.84 -6.96 -4.01
#